data_5ae4774a5ef1e416560ae8d9013e0499
#
_entry.id   5ae4774a5ef1e416560ae8d9013e0499
#
_cell.length_a   1.000
_cell.length_b   1.000
_cell.length_c   1.000
_cell.angle_alpha   90.00
_cell.angle_beta   90.00
_cell.angle_gamma   90.00
#
_symmetry.space_group_name_H-M   'P 1'
#
loop_
_entity.id
_entity.type
_entity.pdbx_description
1 polymer ?
#
loop_
_entity_poly.entity_id
_entity_poly.type
_entity_poly.pdbx_seq_one_letter_code
_entity_poly.pdbx_strand_id
1 'polypeptide(L)'
;MKLALLLVSLAALIACPAEALEWRWSYQGEGVMASGAFTTKDAPNADGFYEIIGIKGEMNGVAITGLQPAGTSIPGNDGYPVDSLVRTEAPQLSLHGFGYALADGSYANPFYGDHFVPPGVYAFFSDPANRKTSEPLVKFTATIVR
;
A
#
# COMPACT_ATOMS: atom_id res chain seq x y z
N MET A 1 17.79 -38.35 -53.59
CA MET A 1 17.60 -37.11 -52.86
C MET A 1 16.78 -37.44 -51.61
N LYS A 2 17.36 -37.40 -50.41
CA LYS A 2 16.66 -37.61 -49.13
C LYS A 2 16.34 -36.25 -48.57
N LEU A 3 15.05 -35.91 -48.51
CA LEU A 3 14.52 -34.68 -47.86
C LEU A 3 14.48 -34.91 -46.35
N ALA A 4 15.36 -34.25 -45.61
CA ALA A 4 15.31 -34.25 -44.15
C ALA A 4 14.32 -33.16 -43.69
N LEU A 5 13.19 -33.60 -43.12
CA LEU A 5 12.23 -32.71 -42.44
C LEU A 5 12.77 -32.31 -41.07
N LEU A 6 13.19 -31.08 -40.93
CA LEU A 6 13.53 -30.49 -39.62
C LEU A 6 12.21 -30.12 -38.93
N LEU A 7 11.85 -30.89 -37.88
CA LEU A 7 10.80 -30.48 -36.94
C LEU A 7 11.39 -29.45 -35.99
N VAL A 8 11.02 -28.19 -36.17
CA VAL A 8 11.26 -27.14 -35.16
C VAL A 8 10.19 -27.21 -34.12
N SER A 9 10.55 -27.78 -32.96
CA SER A 9 9.66 -27.76 -31.77
C SER A 9 9.63 -26.34 -31.18
N LEU A 10 8.54 -25.63 -31.44
CA LEU A 10 8.27 -24.34 -30.81
C LEU A 10 7.77 -24.62 -29.37
N ALA A 11 8.70 -24.58 -28.41
CA ALA A 11 8.34 -24.62 -27.00
C ALA A 11 7.64 -23.30 -26.65
N ALA A 12 6.31 -23.32 -26.55
CA ALA A 12 5.54 -22.22 -26.00
C ALA A 12 5.87 -22.11 -24.52
N LEU A 13 6.64 -21.11 -24.13
CA LEU A 13 6.81 -20.68 -22.75
C LEU A 13 5.45 -20.16 -22.27
N ILE A 14 4.71 -21.00 -21.56
CA ILE A 14 3.52 -20.58 -20.83
C ILE A 14 4.04 -19.76 -19.65
N ALA A 15 4.08 -18.43 -19.81
CA ALA A 15 4.29 -17.53 -18.69
C ALA A 15 3.07 -17.67 -17.77
N CYS A 16 3.23 -18.33 -16.61
CA CYS A 16 2.23 -18.23 -15.56
C CYS A 16 2.10 -16.77 -15.17
N PRO A 17 0.87 -16.19 -15.19
CA PRO A 17 0.68 -14.84 -14.67
C PRO A 17 1.11 -14.83 -13.21
N ALA A 18 1.96 -13.85 -12.82
CA ALA A 18 2.34 -13.63 -11.45
C ALA A 18 1.07 -13.39 -10.63
N GLU A 19 0.83 -14.23 -9.61
CA GLU A 19 -0.36 -14.10 -8.76
C GLU A 19 -0.11 -12.96 -7.76
N ALA A 20 -0.98 -11.94 -7.78
CA ALA A 20 -0.96 -10.88 -6.80
C ALA A 20 -1.22 -11.45 -5.40
N LEU A 21 -0.53 -10.92 -4.39
CA LEU A 21 -0.75 -11.31 -3.00
C LEU A 21 -1.86 -10.47 -2.39
N GLU A 22 -2.67 -11.11 -1.56
CA GLU A 22 -3.66 -10.44 -0.76
C GLU A 22 -3.19 -10.33 0.69
N TRP A 23 -3.38 -9.16 1.29
CA TRP A 23 -3.00 -8.83 2.66
C TRP A 23 -4.21 -8.35 3.42
N ARG A 24 -4.22 -8.58 4.73
CA ARG A 24 -5.07 -7.85 5.67
C ARG A 24 -4.23 -6.83 6.42
N TRP A 25 -4.78 -5.66 6.58
CA TRP A 25 -4.14 -4.58 7.33
C TRP A 25 -5.12 -3.89 8.26
N SER A 26 -4.59 -3.34 9.33
CA SER A 26 -5.34 -2.46 10.22
C SER A 26 -4.41 -1.51 10.95
N TYR A 27 -4.95 -0.39 11.37
CA TYR A 27 -4.31 0.46 12.35
C TYR A 27 -5.33 1.15 13.25
N GLN A 28 -4.88 1.50 14.45
CA GLN A 28 -5.67 2.24 15.40
C GLN A 28 -4.81 3.17 16.24
N GLY A 29 -5.36 4.28 16.64
CA GLY A 29 -4.77 5.27 17.51
C GLY A 29 -5.85 6.14 18.13
N GLU A 30 -5.45 7.26 18.69
CA GLU A 30 -6.42 8.20 19.27
C GLU A 30 -7.33 8.78 18.18
N GLY A 31 -8.63 8.51 18.29
CA GLY A 31 -9.63 9.02 17.37
C GLY A 31 -9.60 8.41 15.97
N VAL A 32 -8.83 7.35 15.73
CA VAL A 32 -8.74 6.71 14.42
C VAL A 32 -8.72 5.19 14.51
N MET A 33 -9.48 4.57 13.62
CA MET A 33 -9.49 3.12 13.41
C MET A 33 -9.71 2.86 11.94
N ALA A 34 -8.79 2.13 11.31
CA ALA A 34 -8.85 1.79 9.90
C ALA A 34 -8.49 0.33 9.68
N SER A 35 -9.11 -0.30 8.70
CA SER A 35 -8.83 -1.69 8.35
C SER A 35 -9.26 -2.00 6.94
N GLY A 36 -8.65 -3.03 6.36
CA GLY A 36 -9.01 -3.47 5.02
C GLY A 36 -8.08 -4.52 4.47
N ALA A 37 -7.97 -4.53 3.15
CA ALA A 37 -7.10 -5.42 2.41
C ALA A 37 -6.24 -4.63 1.40
N PHE A 38 -5.01 -5.13 1.19
CA PHE A 38 -4.17 -4.74 0.07
C PHE A 38 -4.14 -5.86 -0.97
N THR A 39 -3.94 -5.46 -2.20
CA THR A 39 -3.40 -6.31 -3.25
C THR A 39 -2.00 -5.79 -3.56
N THR A 40 -1.00 -6.67 -3.55
CA THR A 40 0.38 -6.30 -3.89
C THR A 40 0.90 -7.12 -5.06
N LYS A 41 2.00 -6.68 -5.67
CA LYS A 41 2.80 -7.56 -6.52
C LYS A 41 3.27 -8.76 -5.71
N ASP A 42 3.59 -9.86 -6.39
CA ASP A 42 3.95 -11.16 -5.77
C ASP A 42 5.40 -11.26 -5.30
N ALA A 43 6.27 -10.36 -5.75
CA ALA A 43 7.69 -10.36 -5.39
C ALA A 43 8.08 -9.07 -4.65
N PRO A 44 8.83 -9.18 -3.54
CA PRO A 44 9.35 -8.01 -2.84
C PRO A 44 10.56 -7.43 -3.56
N ASN A 45 10.86 -6.16 -3.26
CA ASN A 45 12.12 -5.54 -3.65
C ASN A 45 13.28 -6.03 -2.76
N ALA A 46 14.50 -5.49 -2.99
CA ALA A 46 15.70 -5.88 -2.24
C ALA A 46 15.58 -5.63 -0.72
N ASP A 47 14.75 -4.70 -0.30
CA ASP A 47 14.53 -4.35 1.12
C ASP A 47 13.35 -5.12 1.75
N GLY A 48 12.76 -6.05 1.00
CA GLY A 48 11.65 -6.89 1.44
C GLY A 48 10.27 -6.23 1.32
N PHE A 49 10.17 -5.09 0.67
CA PHE A 49 8.90 -4.40 0.44
C PHE A 49 8.18 -4.88 -0.81
N TYR A 50 6.89 -5.13 -0.65
CA TYR A 50 5.95 -5.42 -1.73
C TYR A 50 5.24 -4.13 -2.15
N GLU A 51 5.07 -3.93 -3.45
CA GLU A 51 4.35 -2.78 -3.99
C GLU A 51 2.84 -3.01 -3.88
N ILE A 52 2.15 -2.11 -3.17
CA ILE A 52 0.69 -2.09 -3.07
C ILE A 52 0.15 -1.57 -4.40
N ILE A 53 -0.73 -2.35 -5.04
CA ILE A 53 -1.36 -2.03 -6.32
C ILE A 53 -2.88 -1.87 -6.22
N GLY A 54 -3.46 -2.18 -5.07
CA GLY A 54 -4.87 -2.02 -4.80
C GLY A 54 -5.14 -1.96 -3.30
N ILE A 55 -6.23 -1.29 -2.94
CA ILE A 55 -6.68 -1.13 -1.56
C ILE A 55 -8.20 -1.15 -1.49
N LYS A 56 -8.71 -1.71 -0.41
CA LYS A 56 -10.12 -1.60 0.01
C LYS A 56 -10.20 -1.61 1.53
N GLY A 57 -11.28 -1.09 2.06
CA GLY A 57 -11.51 -1.04 3.50
C GLY A 57 -12.24 0.22 3.92
N GLU A 58 -12.04 0.59 5.18
CA GLU A 58 -12.70 1.75 5.78
C GLU A 58 -11.80 2.41 6.83
N MET A 59 -12.07 3.68 7.10
CA MET A 59 -11.51 4.43 8.22
C MET A 59 -12.64 5.15 8.94
N ASN A 60 -12.78 4.89 10.26
CA ASN A 60 -13.87 5.43 11.09
C ASN A 60 -15.26 5.22 10.46
N GLY A 61 -15.49 4.07 9.82
CA GLY A 61 -16.75 3.76 9.14
C GLY A 61 -16.94 4.38 7.76
N VAL A 62 -15.97 5.17 7.27
CA VAL A 62 -16.00 5.77 5.93
C VAL A 62 -15.24 4.88 4.95
N ALA A 63 -15.88 4.52 3.84
CA ALA A 63 -15.30 3.63 2.84
C ALA A 63 -14.09 4.25 2.15
N ILE A 64 -13.04 3.45 1.94
CA ILE A 64 -11.90 3.78 1.10
C ILE A 64 -12.33 3.67 -0.37
N THR A 65 -12.06 4.69 -1.17
CA THR A 65 -12.48 4.75 -2.58
C THR A 65 -11.34 4.54 -3.56
N GLY A 66 -10.08 4.70 -3.14
CA GLY A 66 -8.95 4.48 -4.03
C GLY A 66 -7.60 4.66 -3.37
N LEU A 67 -6.61 3.99 -3.95
CA LEU A 67 -5.20 4.12 -3.58
C LEU A 67 -4.63 5.40 -4.19
N GLN A 68 -3.86 6.14 -3.39
CA GLN A 68 -3.06 7.26 -3.90
C GLN A 68 -1.94 6.70 -4.79
N PRO A 69 -1.77 7.18 -6.02
CA PRO A 69 -0.68 6.73 -6.89
C PRO A 69 0.69 6.95 -6.26
N ALA A 70 1.58 5.96 -6.34
CA ALA A 70 2.95 6.08 -5.88
C ALA A 70 3.66 7.24 -6.58
N GLY A 71 4.50 7.97 -5.84
CA GLY A 71 5.19 9.16 -6.33
C GLY A 71 4.35 10.44 -6.29
N THR A 72 3.13 10.38 -5.76
CA THR A 72 2.25 11.55 -5.57
C THR A 72 1.87 11.71 -4.11
N SER A 73 1.53 12.94 -3.71
CA SER A 73 1.09 13.27 -2.35
C SER A 73 -0.43 13.31 -2.27
N ILE A 74 -1.00 12.90 -1.14
CA ILE A 74 -2.42 13.14 -0.90
C ILE A 74 -2.69 14.65 -0.78
N PRO A 75 -3.88 15.13 -1.17
CA PRO A 75 -4.25 16.52 -0.94
C PRO A 75 -4.11 16.92 0.52
N GLY A 76 -3.47 18.06 0.77
CA GLY A 76 -3.18 18.57 2.11
C GLY A 76 -1.87 18.07 2.73
N ASN A 77 -1.14 17.17 2.06
CA ASN A 77 0.17 16.70 2.49
C ASN A 77 1.23 16.90 1.40
N ASP A 78 1.19 18.05 0.74
CA ASP A 78 2.07 18.38 -0.37
C ASP A 78 3.55 18.27 0.01
N GLY A 79 4.37 17.75 -0.90
CA GLY A 79 5.80 17.53 -0.67
C GLY A 79 6.14 16.20 0.02
N TYR A 80 5.15 15.39 0.36
CA TYR A 80 5.33 14.07 0.98
C TYR A 80 4.71 12.97 0.10
N PRO A 81 5.35 12.62 -1.03
CA PRO A 81 4.81 11.60 -1.93
C PRO A 81 4.85 10.22 -1.26
N VAL A 82 3.80 9.44 -1.47
CA VAL A 82 3.73 8.05 -1.03
C VAL A 82 4.53 7.15 -1.96
N ASP A 83 5.04 6.03 -1.47
CA ASP A 83 5.71 5.01 -2.28
C ASP A 83 4.91 3.70 -2.39
N SER A 84 3.85 3.55 -1.59
CA SER A 84 2.94 2.40 -1.59
C SER A 84 3.64 1.07 -1.32
N LEU A 85 4.55 1.05 -0.36
CA LEU A 85 5.34 -0.12 0.00
C LEU A 85 4.93 -0.68 1.37
N VAL A 86 4.81 -2.01 1.45
CA VAL A 86 4.54 -2.74 2.69
C VAL A 86 5.42 -3.98 2.78
N ARG A 87 5.85 -4.36 3.99
CA ARG A 87 6.61 -5.60 4.20
C ARG A 87 6.13 -6.38 5.43
N THR A 88 6.57 -7.61 5.55
CA THR A 88 6.20 -8.49 6.67
C THR A 88 6.92 -8.17 7.95
N GLU A 89 8.15 -7.63 7.87
CA GLU A 89 8.98 -7.30 9.02
C GLU A 89 8.79 -5.86 9.47
N ALA A 90 8.90 -5.61 10.77
CA ALA A 90 8.87 -4.25 11.32
C ALA A 90 10.16 -3.47 11.01
N PRO A 91 10.07 -2.15 10.73
CA PRO A 91 8.83 -1.43 10.46
C PRO A 91 8.21 -1.88 9.14
N GLN A 92 6.89 -2.15 9.16
CA GLN A 92 6.18 -2.68 8.00
C GLN A 92 5.92 -1.65 6.90
N LEU A 93 5.95 -0.37 7.24
CA LEU A 93 5.81 0.74 6.29
C LEU A 93 7.14 1.45 6.10
N SER A 94 7.30 2.05 4.93
CA SER A 94 8.39 2.96 4.62
C SER A 94 8.17 4.34 5.23
N LEU A 95 9.17 5.22 5.10
CA LEU A 95 9.07 6.63 5.53
C LEU A 95 8.02 7.42 4.74
N HIS A 96 7.63 6.94 3.59
CA HIS A 96 6.63 7.54 2.71
C HIS A 96 5.25 6.90 2.85
N GLY A 97 5.20 5.61 3.16
CA GLY A 97 3.98 4.86 3.39
C GLY A 97 3.06 4.77 2.17
N PHE A 98 1.80 4.57 2.43
CA PHE A 98 0.75 4.54 1.42
C PHE A 98 -0.30 5.60 1.70
N GLY A 99 -1.09 5.95 0.68
CA GLY A 99 -2.15 6.92 0.82
C GLY A 99 -3.44 6.43 0.19
N TYR A 100 -4.56 6.94 0.65
CA TYR A 100 -5.86 6.61 0.09
C TYR A 100 -6.86 7.73 0.25
N ALA A 101 -7.85 7.72 -0.65
CA ALA A 101 -9.01 8.60 -0.61
C ALA A 101 -10.18 7.92 0.10
N LEU A 102 -11.00 8.71 0.75
CA LEU A 102 -12.21 8.30 1.46
C LEU A 102 -13.46 8.85 0.78
N ALA A 103 -14.58 8.15 0.95
CA ALA A 103 -15.84 8.51 0.29
C ALA A 103 -16.40 9.88 0.69
N ASP A 104 -15.98 10.43 1.82
CA ASP A 104 -16.37 11.76 2.30
C ASP A 104 -15.49 12.91 1.77
N GLY A 105 -14.53 12.60 0.89
CA GLY A 105 -13.60 13.58 0.32
C GLY A 105 -12.36 13.85 1.16
N SER A 106 -12.16 13.13 2.26
CA SER A 106 -10.93 13.15 3.04
C SER A 106 -9.92 12.12 2.56
N TYR A 107 -8.71 12.18 3.10
CA TYR A 107 -7.56 11.35 2.71
C TYR A 107 -6.76 10.93 3.93
N ALA A 108 -6.03 9.82 3.81
CA ALA A 108 -5.09 9.40 4.84
C ALA A 108 -3.79 8.89 4.22
N ASN A 109 -2.69 9.10 4.94
CA ASN A 109 -1.37 8.60 4.60
C ASN A 109 -0.68 8.04 5.85
N PRO A 110 -0.83 6.76 6.15
CA PRO A 110 0.00 6.10 7.16
C PRO A 110 1.43 5.88 6.64
N PHE A 111 2.41 6.16 7.50
CA PHE A 111 3.86 6.05 7.19
C PHE A 111 4.67 5.78 8.45
N TYR A 112 5.92 5.34 8.30
CA TYR A 112 6.83 5.15 9.43
C TYR A 112 7.65 6.42 9.68
N GLY A 113 7.43 7.05 10.83
CA GLY A 113 8.18 8.22 11.27
C GLY A 113 9.39 7.83 12.12
N ASP A 114 10.56 7.67 11.50
CA ASP A 114 11.78 7.27 12.19
C ASP A 114 12.39 8.41 13.03
N HIS A 115 12.12 9.66 12.65
CA HIS A 115 12.55 10.86 13.37
C HIS A 115 11.50 11.41 14.34
N PHE A 116 10.35 10.78 14.43
CA PHE A 116 9.28 11.16 15.36
C PHE A 116 9.61 10.68 16.78
N VAL A 117 8.98 11.29 17.76
CA VAL A 117 9.14 10.91 19.18
C VAL A 117 7.76 10.56 19.74
N PRO A 118 7.51 9.27 20.00
CA PRO A 118 8.38 8.11 19.73
C PRO A 118 8.43 7.75 18.23
N PRO A 119 9.47 7.04 17.77
CA PRO A 119 9.45 6.45 16.44
C PRO A 119 8.31 5.43 16.31
N GLY A 120 7.63 5.41 15.18
CA GLY A 120 6.49 4.52 14.98
C GLY A 120 5.71 4.86 13.72
N VAL A 121 4.58 4.19 13.53
CA VAL A 121 3.67 4.52 12.44
C VAL A 121 2.77 5.66 12.87
N TYR A 122 2.69 6.67 12.02
CA TYR A 122 1.80 7.81 12.13
C TYR A 122 0.83 7.81 10.95
N ALA A 123 -0.39 8.21 11.18
CA ALA A 123 -1.41 8.31 10.14
C ALA A 123 -1.76 9.78 9.90
N PHE A 124 -1.17 10.37 8.86
CA PHE A 124 -1.55 11.72 8.46
C PHE A 124 -2.95 11.68 7.85
N PHE A 125 -3.84 12.49 8.38
CA PHE A 125 -5.20 12.66 7.90
C PHE A 125 -5.39 14.08 7.35
N SER A 126 -6.08 14.19 6.23
CA SER A 126 -6.42 15.47 5.61
C SER A 126 -7.89 15.50 5.20
N ASP A 127 -8.58 16.52 5.66
CA ASP A 127 -9.92 16.90 5.18
C ASP A 127 -9.84 18.30 4.57
N PRO A 128 -9.55 18.41 3.26
CA PRO A 128 -9.33 19.70 2.62
C PRO A 128 -10.56 20.59 2.64
N ALA A 129 -11.76 20.03 2.54
CA ALA A 129 -13.01 20.80 2.54
C ALA A 129 -13.23 21.54 3.86
N ASN A 130 -12.86 20.92 4.98
CA ASN A 130 -12.98 21.49 6.32
C ASN A 130 -11.66 22.07 6.86
N ARG A 131 -10.59 22.04 6.07
CA ARG A 131 -9.24 22.50 6.45
C ARG A 131 -8.74 21.86 7.74
N LYS A 132 -8.98 20.57 7.88
CA LYS A 132 -8.55 19.79 9.05
C LYS A 132 -7.45 18.86 8.68
N THR A 133 -6.45 18.77 9.56
CA THR A 133 -5.38 17.76 9.50
C THR A 133 -5.13 17.20 10.89
N SER A 134 -4.69 15.96 10.95
CA SER A 134 -4.20 15.31 12.16
C SER A 134 -3.15 14.27 11.81
N GLU A 135 -2.32 13.89 12.78
CA GLU A 135 -1.23 12.94 12.56
C GLU A 135 -0.98 12.10 13.82
N PRO A 136 -1.97 11.32 14.25
CA PRO A 136 -1.81 10.51 15.45
C PRO A 136 -0.82 9.36 15.25
N LEU A 137 -0.10 9.01 16.33
CA LEU A 137 0.61 7.75 16.44
C LEU A 137 -0.41 6.62 16.42
N VAL A 138 -0.16 5.59 15.62
CA VAL A 138 -1.05 4.44 15.47
C VAL A 138 -0.29 3.13 15.62
N LYS A 139 -1.01 2.09 15.98
CA LYS A 139 -0.52 0.72 15.91
C LYS A 139 -0.94 0.13 14.58
N PHE A 140 0.01 -0.12 13.70
CA PHE A 140 -0.20 -0.69 12.37
C PHE A 140 0.20 -2.16 12.32
N THR A 141 -0.61 -2.97 11.65
CA THR A 141 -0.26 -4.36 11.32
C THR A 141 -0.74 -4.70 9.91
N ALA A 142 0.06 -5.50 9.20
CA ALA A 142 -0.30 -6.07 7.91
C ALA A 142 0.23 -7.50 7.81
N THR A 143 -0.59 -8.41 7.28
CA THR A 143 -0.24 -9.83 7.10
C THR A 143 -0.72 -10.33 5.75
N ILE A 144 0.11 -11.17 5.11
CA ILE A 144 -0.28 -11.88 3.88
C ILE A 144 -1.29 -12.95 4.23
N VAL A 145 -2.40 -13.03 3.49
CA VAL A 145 -3.46 -14.03 3.69
C VAL A 145 -3.55 -15.04 2.55
N ARG A 146 -3.01 -14.72 1.37
CA ARG A 146 -2.88 -15.66 0.24
C ARG A 146 -2.05 -15.07 -0.92
#